data_89eefe9b68506136127d5ec2e7b0994e
#
_entry.id   89eefe9b68506136127d5ec2e7b0994e
#
_cell.length_a   1.000
_cell.length_b   1.000
_cell.length_c   1.000
_cell.angle_alpha   90.00
_cell.angle_beta   90.00
_cell.angle_gamma   90.00
#
_symmetry.space_group_name_H-M   'P 1'
#
loop_
_entity.id
_entity.type
_entity.pdbx_description
1 polymer ?
#
loop_
_entity_poly.entity_id
_entity_poly.type
_entity_poly.pdbx_seq_one_letter_code
_entity_poly.pdbx_strand_id
1 'polypeptide(L)'
;MESTAAIQEGLTRNFRAENLNVYVYENRKSMGSAAASVIAAEIRRAIQERGRAVVILASAPSQNEFLVNLVEAPDIDWSRVVVFHLDEYLGIDERAPQSFRRFLIDRVVNKVAIGQFHGLRGDAPDPAQEANRYAELLQENPPDLAVLGIGENGHLAFIDPPFCDFNDPQAVKVVELDEVCRNQQVNDGAFASLDQVPLNALSLTIPTLMARPKLFAIAPGPAKRHAIKQTVEGKIRTDCPASILRTHHDAHLFIDKDSAEFLNS
;
A
#
# COMPACT_ATOMS: atom_id res chain seq x y z
N MET A 1 -7.58 -15.57 19.56
CA MET A 1 -8.71 -14.83 20.20
C MET A 1 -8.47 -13.32 20.26
N GLU A 2 -7.24 -12.82 20.46
CA GLU A 2 -6.94 -11.35 20.46
C GLU A 2 -7.18 -10.66 19.11
N SER A 3 -6.86 -11.31 18.00
CA SER A 3 -7.07 -10.75 16.65
C SER A 3 -8.56 -10.45 16.32
N THR A 4 -9.46 -11.26 16.85
CA THR A 4 -10.92 -11.10 16.57
C THR A 4 -11.52 -9.92 17.35
N ALA A 5 -11.04 -9.65 18.56
CA ALA A 5 -11.50 -8.52 19.37
C ALA A 5 -11.03 -7.18 18.82
N ALA A 6 -9.76 -7.10 18.36
CA ALA A 6 -9.21 -5.88 17.79
C ALA A 6 -9.85 -5.48 16.45
N ILE A 7 -10.30 -6.45 15.65
CA ILE A 7 -11.06 -6.18 14.41
C ILE A 7 -12.42 -5.55 14.71
N GLN A 8 -13.02 -5.82 15.88
CA GLN A 8 -14.37 -5.39 16.20
C GLN A 8 -14.47 -3.98 16.79
N GLU A 9 -13.37 -3.43 17.31
CA GLU A 9 -13.41 -2.08 17.89
C GLU A 9 -13.61 -1.02 16.80
N GLY A 10 -14.74 -0.31 16.87
CA GLY A 10 -15.12 0.71 15.88
C GLY A 10 -15.53 0.17 14.51
N LEU A 11 -15.67 -1.16 14.34
CA LEU A 11 -16.22 -1.76 13.12
C LEU A 11 -17.72 -1.44 13.03
N THR A 12 -18.12 -0.78 11.95
CA THR A 12 -19.53 -0.42 11.73
C THR A 12 -20.22 -1.36 10.74
N ARG A 13 -19.45 -1.91 9.78
CA ARG A 13 -19.97 -2.82 8.76
C ARG A 13 -18.85 -3.68 8.21
N ASN A 14 -19.14 -4.94 7.90
CA ASN A 14 -18.26 -5.80 7.09
C ASN A 14 -19.09 -6.57 6.06
N PHE A 15 -18.52 -6.78 4.88
CA PHE A 15 -19.15 -7.50 3.78
C PHE A 15 -18.10 -7.99 2.77
N ARG A 16 -18.54 -8.78 1.80
CA ARG A 16 -17.70 -9.19 0.66
C ARG A 16 -18.20 -8.56 -0.63
N ALA A 17 -17.25 -8.03 -1.40
CA ALA A 17 -17.45 -7.65 -2.79
C ALA A 17 -16.66 -8.66 -3.66
N GLU A 18 -17.37 -9.65 -4.22
CA GLU A 18 -16.77 -10.84 -4.84
C GLU A 18 -15.77 -11.52 -3.87
N ASN A 19 -14.46 -11.49 -4.14
CA ASN A 19 -13.47 -12.08 -3.23
C ASN A 19 -12.86 -11.07 -2.23
N LEU A 20 -13.12 -9.78 -2.39
CA LEU A 20 -12.60 -8.73 -1.52
C LEU A 20 -13.39 -8.65 -0.21
N ASN A 21 -12.72 -8.85 0.92
CA ASN A 21 -13.30 -8.64 2.25
C ASN A 21 -13.22 -7.14 2.58
N VAL A 22 -14.35 -6.49 2.83
CA VAL A 22 -14.44 -5.05 3.10
C VAL A 22 -14.83 -4.82 4.56
N TYR A 23 -14.06 -3.97 5.25
CA TYR A 23 -14.28 -3.60 6.65
C TYR A 23 -14.40 -2.08 6.75
N VAL A 24 -15.56 -1.61 7.20
CA VAL A 24 -15.87 -0.17 7.38
C VAL A 24 -15.79 0.18 8.85
N TYR A 25 -14.97 1.13 9.21
CA TYR A 25 -14.75 1.59 10.58
C TYR A 25 -15.34 2.97 10.82
N GLU A 26 -15.57 3.28 12.08
CA GLU A 26 -16.11 4.58 12.50
C GLU A 26 -15.20 5.76 12.13
N ASN A 27 -13.89 5.54 12.16
CA ASN A 27 -12.89 6.57 11.87
C ASN A 27 -11.53 5.95 11.51
N ARG A 28 -10.60 6.79 11.04
CA ARG A 28 -9.24 6.41 10.66
C ARG A 28 -8.46 5.71 11.78
N LYS A 29 -8.66 6.13 13.05
CA LYS A 29 -7.92 5.58 14.19
C LYS A 29 -8.29 4.12 14.44
N SER A 30 -9.57 3.80 14.56
CA SER A 30 -10.04 2.43 14.74
C SER A 30 -9.71 1.54 13.54
N MET A 31 -9.84 2.08 12.30
CA MET A 31 -9.44 1.40 11.08
C MET A 31 -7.93 1.05 11.09
N GLY A 32 -7.06 2.02 11.41
CA GLY A 32 -5.62 1.82 11.44
C GLY A 32 -5.18 0.81 12.50
N SER A 33 -5.79 0.87 13.69
CA SER A 33 -5.54 -0.09 14.77
C SER A 33 -5.94 -1.52 14.38
N ALA A 34 -7.12 -1.69 13.79
CA ALA A 34 -7.60 -2.99 13.33
C ALA A 34 -6.73 -3.57 12.20
N ALA A 35 -6.39 -2.76 11.20
CA ALA A 35 -5.48 -3.18 10.12
C ALA A 35 -4.13 -3.61 10.67
N ALA A 36 -3.54 -2.84 11.61
CA ALA A 36 -2.28 -3.17 12.25
C ALA A 36 -2.34 -4.51 13.01
N SER A 37 -3.40 -4.75 13.74
CA SER A 37 -3.59 -6.00 14.50
C SER A 37 -3.63 -7.22 13.58
N VAL A 38 -4.36 -7.13 12.47
CA VAL A 38 -4.46 -8.23 11.48
C VAL A 38 -3.11 -8.47 10.80
N ILE A 39 -2.46 -7.40 10.32
CA ILE A 39 -1.19 -7.51 9.60
C ILE A 39 -0.07 -7.97 10.54
N ALA A 40 -0.04 -7.49 11.80
CA ALA A 40 0.89 -7.98 12.81
C ALA A 40 0.74 -9.49 13.08
N ALA A 41 -0.50 -9.99 13.12
CA ALA A 41 -0.76 -11.44 13.26
C ALA A 41 -0.21 -12.24 12.07
N GLU A 42 -0.35 -11.72 10.84
CA GLU A 42 0.20 -12.36 9.64
C GLU A 42 1.73 -12.33 9.61
N ILE A 43 2.35 -11.22 10.04
CA ILE A 43 3.82 -11.15 10.18
C ILE A 43 4.32 -12.18 11.19
N ARG A 44 3.70 -12.27 12.39
CA ARG A 44 4.05 -13.28 13.38
C ARG A 44 3.88 -14.70 12.85
N ARG A 45 2.78 -14.96 12.14
CA ARG A 45 2.53 -16.26 11.51
C ARG A 45 3.61 -16.60 10.49
N ALA A 46 3.99 -15.66 9.61
CA ALA A 46 5.06 -15.86 8.63
C ALA A 46 6.39 -16.17 9.30
N ILE A 47 6.76 -15.44 10.37
CA ILE A 47 7.97 -15.70 11.15
C ILE A 47 7.94 -17.09 11.80
N GLN A 48 6.80 -17.48 12.37
CA GLN A 48 6.63 -18.80 13.00
C GLN A 48 6.74 -19.95 12.00
N GLU A 49 6.12 -19.82 10.83
CA GLU A 49 6.08 -20.87 9.81
C GLU A 49 7.36 -20.99 8.99
N ARG A 50 8.03 -19.86 8.69
CA ARG A 50 9.16 -19.80 7.73
C ARG A 50 10.45 -19.21 8.30
N GLY A 51 10.46 -18.83 9.60
CA GLY A 51 11.60 -18.21 10.25
C GLY A 51 11.81 -16.73 9.91
N ARG A 52 11.08 -16.17 8.95
CA ARG A 52 11.10 -14.75 8.56
C ARG A 52 9.76 -14.32 7.95
N ALA A 53 9.54 -13.01 7.90
CA ALA A 53 8.45 -12.42 7.14
C ALA A 53 9.00 -11.41 6.12
N VAL A 54 8.45 -11.40 4.92
CA VAL A 54 8.77 -10.42 3.87
C VAL A 54 7.50 -9.64 3.55
N VAL A 55 7.54 -8.33 3.72
CA VAL A 55 6.37 -7.47 3.60
C VAL A 55 6.61 -6.31 2.64
N ILE A 56 5.61 -5.95 1.86
CA ILE A 56 5.61 -4.72 1.07
C ILE A 56 4.70 -3.72 1.80
N LEU A 57 5.19 -2.50 2.04
CA LEU A 57 4.44 -1.45 2.72
C LEU A 57 4.21 -0.24 1.81
N ALA A 58 3.00 0.30 1.85
CA ALA A 58 2.69 1.57 1.19
C ALA A 58 3.25 2.77 1.96
N SER A 59 3.58 3.83 1.24
CA SER A 59 4.18 5.06 1.75
C SER A 59 3.30 6.26 1.41
N ALA A 60 2.29 6.53 2.25
CA ALA A 60 1.38 7.66 2.06
C ALA A 60 0.79 8.11 3.41
N PRO A 61 0.29 9.36 3.54
CA PRO A 61 -0.38 9.84 4.76
C PRO A 61 -1.58 8.97 5.20
N SER A 62 -2.22 8.26 4.26
CA SER A 62 -3.28 7.31 4.55
C SER A 62 -2.84 6.12 5.42
N GLN A 63 -1.54 5.86 5.50
CA GLN A 63 -0.95 4.74 6.24
C GLN A 63 -0.51 5.11 7.67
N ASN A 64 -0.57 6.40 8.06
CA ASN A 64 0.00 6.87 9.31
C ASN A 64 -0.55 6.12 10.53
N GLU A 65 -1.88 6.05 10.66
CA GLU A 65 -2.52 5.40 11.82
C GLU A 65 -2.21 3.89 11.88
N PHE A 66 -2.16 3.26 10.72
CA PHE A 66 -1.77 1.85 10.60
C PHE A 66 -0.32 1.63 11.02
N LEU A 67 0.64 2.40 10.47
CA LEU A 67 2.07 2.21 10.75
C LEU A 67 2.42 2.50 12.20
N VAL A 68 1.82 3.53 12.83
CA VAL A 68 2.02 3.79 14.26
C VAL A 68 1.61 2.59 15.11
N ASN A 69 0.43 2.02 14.86
CA ASN A 69 -0.04 0.84 15.60
C ASN A 69 0.77 -0.42 15.25
N LEU A 70 1.24 -0.56 14.02
CA LEU A 70 2.01 -1.73 13.60
C LEU A 70 3.38 -1.80 14.29
N VAL A 71 4.11 -0.68 14.40
CA VAL A 71 5.43 -0.66 15.06
C VAL A 71 5.33 -0.84 16.58
N GLU A 72 4.16 -0.53 17.15
CA GLU A 72 3.87 -0.73 18.57
C GLU A 72 3.25 -2.12 18.86
N ALA A 73 2.93 -2.90 17.80
CA ALA A 73 2.33 -4.21 17.99
C ALA A 73 3.27 -5.17 18.73
N PRO A 74 2.79 -5.87 19.79
CA PRO A 74 3.63 -6.75 20.57
C PRO A 74 4.04 -8.00 19.79
N ASP A 75 5.11 -8.64 20.25
CA ASP A 75 5.51 -9.99 19.86
C ASP A 75 5.89 -10.15 18.37
N ILE A 76 6.28 -9.08 17.70
CA ILE A 76 6.91 -9.17 16.38
C ILE A 76 8.44 -9.16 16.58
N ASP A 77 9.09 -10.24 16.17
CA ASP A 77 10.56 -10.26 16.06
C ASP A 77 10.96 -9.52 14.76
N TRP A 78 11.08 -8.21 14.87
CA TRP A 78 11.40 -7.34 13.75
C TRP A 78 12.74 -7.65 13.09
N SER A 79 13.70 -8.27 13.82
CA SER A 79 14.99 -8.70 13.25
C SER A 79 14.84 -9.76 12.15
N ARG A 80 13.68 -10.40 12.09
CA ARG A 80 13.32 -11.40 11.06
C ARG A 80 12.38 -10.85 9.99
N VAL A 81 12.12 -9.54 9.98
CA VAL A 81 11.25 -8.90 8.98
C VAL A 81 12.09 -8.22 7.91
N VAL A 82 11.78 -8.53 6.65
CA VAL A 82 12.31 -7.85 5.46
C VAL A 82 11.22 -6.96 4.91
N VAL A 83 11.54 -5.67 4.72
CA VAL A 83 10.57 -4.66 4.27
C VAL A 83 10.93 -4.17 2.88
N PHE A 84 9.97 -4.16 2.00
CA PHE A 84 9.94 -3.49 0.69
C PHE A 84 8.93 -2.36 0.67
N HIS A 85 8.94 -1.49 -0.35
CA HIS A 85 7.86 -0.56 -0.60
C HIS A 85 7.40 -0.58 -2.08
N LEU A 86 6.30 0.11 -2.38
CA LEU A 86 5.58 -0.03 -3.64
C LEU A 86 6.18 0.77 -4.79
N ASP A 87 6.68 1.97 -4.48
CA ASP A 87 6.92 3.01 -5.47
C ASP A 87 7.85 4.10 -4.92
N GLU A 88 8.46 4.88 -5.82
CA GLU A 88 9.26 6.06 -5.47
C GLU A 88 9.34 7.03 -6.65
N TYR A 89 9.31 8.32 -6.38
CA TYR A 89 9.50 9.35 -7.39
C TYR A 89 10.89 9.30 -8.01
N LEU A 90 10.99 9.52 -9.33
CA LEU A 90 12.28 9.69 -9.98
C LEU A 90 12.86 11.08 -9.72
N GLY A 91 14.18 11.13 -9.51
CA GLY A 91 14.92 12.35 -9.24
C GLY A 91 14.83 12.83 -7.78
N ILE A 92 14.21 12.07 -6.88
CA ILE A 92 14.09 12.41 -5.45
C ILE A 92 15.23 11.76 -4.65
N ASP A 93 16.03 12.59 -3.95
CA ASP A 93 17.02 12.14 -2.96
C ASP A 93 16.31 11.48 -1.76
N GLU A 94 16.89 10.42 -1.21
CA GLU A 94 16.30 9.69 -0.05
C GLU A 94 16.11 10.56 1.20
N ARG A 95 16.86 11.67 1.31
CA ARG A 95 16.74 12.62 2.42
C ARG A 95 15.64 13.64 2.22
N ALA A 96 15.09 13.74 1.01
CA ALA A 96 13.99 14.63 0.73
C ALA A 96 12.74 14.22 1.54
N PRO A 97 12.03 15.16 2.18
CA PRO A 97 10.85 14.84 2.99
C PRO A 97 9.70 14.20 2.19
N GLN A 98 9.71 14.35 0.87
CA GLN A 98 8.73 13.77 -0.05
C GLN A 98 9.06 12.33 -0.46
N SER A 99 10.29 11.85 -0.23
CA SER A 99 10.68 10.48 -0.59
C SER A 99 9.87 9.45 0.16
N PHE A 100 9.32 8.48 -0.55
CA PHE A 100 8.59 7.36 0.04
C PHE A 100 9.52 6.41 0.79
N ARG A 101 10.75 6.27 0.32
CA ARG A 101 11.82 5.58 1.06
C ARG A 101 12.05 6.25 2.41
N ARG A 102 12.17 7.58 2.44
CA ARG A 102 12.30 8.37 3.67
C ARG A 102 11.10 8.22 4.59
N PHE A 103 9.89 8.22 4.03
CA PHE A 103 8.66 8.02 4.78
C PHE A 103 8.70 6.73 5.62
N LEU A 104 9.11 5.60 5.03
CA LEU A 104 9.22 4.33 5.76
C LEU A 104 10.43 4.28 6.70
N ILE A 105 11.54 4.91 6.34
CA ILE A 105 12.69 5.04 7.25
C ILE A 105 12.25 5.71 8.55
N ASP A 106 11.54 6.81 8.48
CA ASP A 106 11.12 7.58 9.66
C ASP A 106 10.02 6.90 10.47
N ARG A 107 9.11 6.16 9.82
CA ARG A 107 7.93 5.55 10.45
C ARG A 107 8.10 4.11 10.87
N VAL A 108 9.04 3.39 10.26
CA VAL A 108 9.24 1.96 10.53
C VAL A 108 10.70 1.68 10.88
N VAL A 109 11.64 1.93 9.95
CA VAL A 109 13.04 1.49 10.10
C VAL A 109 13.70 2.07 11.34
N ASN A 110 13.46 3.36 11.63
CA ASN A 110 13.99 4.06 12.81
C ASN A 110 13.19 3.78 14.10
N LYS A 111 12.08 3.02 14.03
CA LYS A 111 11.23 2.73 15.18
C LYS A 111 11.45 1.33 15.75
N VAL A 112 11.78 0.38 14.87
CA VAL A 112 11.96 -1.03 15.23
C VAL A 112 13.21 -1.57 14.54
N ALA A 113 13.85 -2.56 15.17
CA ALA A 113 15.09 -3.17 14.66
C ALA A 113 14.77 -4.19 13.53
N ILE A 114 14.37 -3.70 12.34
CA ILE A 114 14.07 -4.60 11.22
C ILE A 114 15.31 -5.36 10.74
N GLY A 115 15.11 -6.58 10.22
CA GLY A 115 16.20 -7.38 9.67
C GLY A 115 16.79 -6.77 8.39
N GLN A 116 15.95 -6.31 7.47
CA GLN A 116 16.39 -5.70 6.21
C GLN A 116 15.35 -4.75 5.63
N PHE A 117 15.81 -3.64 5.04
CA PHE A 117 14.99 -2.72 4.26
C PHE A 117 15.52 -2.61 2.84
N HIS A 118 14.67 -2.89 1.86
CA HIS A 118 14.94 -2.69 0.46
C HIS A 118 14.16 -1.48 -0.07
N GLY A 119 14.85 -0.36 -0.23
CA GLY A 119 14.28 0.86 -0.80
C GLY A 119 14.51 0.92 -2.32
N LEU A 120 13.51 1.41 -3.06
CA LEU A 120 13.67 1.90 -4.43
C LEU A 120 14.50 3.18 -4.41
N ARG A 121 15.44 3.28 -5.32
CA ARG A 121 16.34 4.43 -5.43
C ARG A 121 15.82 5.38 -6.50
N GLY A 122 14.98 6.34 -6.11
CA GLY A 122 14.46 7.36 -7.02
C GLY A 122 15.54 8.25 -7.62
N ASP A 123 16.68 8.37 -6.95
CA ASP A 123 17.88 9.08 -7.33
C ASP A 123 18.89 8.24 -8.13
N ALA A 124 18.54 7.02 -8.55
CA ALA A 124 19.42 6.17 -9.33
C ALA A 124 19.75 6.80 -10.69
N PRO A 125 21.04 6.76 -11.14
CA PRO A 125 21.45 7.31 -12.43
C PRO A 125 20.76 6.62 -13.63
N ASP A 126 20.43 5.35 -13.49
CA ASP A 126 19.70 4.55 -14.48
C ASP A 126 18.45 3.93 -13.82
N PRO A 127 17.28 4.56 -14.02
CA PRO A 127 16.03 4.06 -13.46
C PRO A 127 15.61 2.67 -13.96
N ALA A 128 15.97 2.32 -15.20
CA ALA A 128 15.65 0.99 -15.75
C ALA A 128 16.49 -0.10 -15.08
N GLN A 129 17.77 0.18 -14.82
CA GLN A 129 18.64 -0.72 -14.07
C GLN A 129 18.13 -0.87 -12.62
N GLU A 130 17.68 0.22 -11.99
CA GLU A 130 17.11 0.18 -10.64
C GLU A 130 15.82 -0.65 -10.59
N ALA A 131 14.93 -0.50 -11.59
CA ALA A 131 13.74 -1.33 -11.70
C ALA A 131 14.08 -2.83 -11.77
N ASN A 132 15.07 -3.20 -12.59
CA ASN A 132 15.55 -4.58 -12.71
C ASN A 132 16.15 -5.08 -11.39
N ARG A 133 17.03 -4.30 -10.75
CA ARG A 133 17.62 -4.64 -9.44
C ARG A 133 16.53 -4.92 -8.40
N TYR A 134 15.52 -4.07 -8.35
CA TYR A 134 14.44 -4.23 -7.37
C TYR A 134 13.55 -5.43 -7.67
N ALA A 135 13.29 -5.71 -8.95
CA ALA A 135 12.58 -6.91 -9.40
C ALA A 135 13.33 -8.20 -9.00
N GLU A 136 14.66 -8.23 -9.16
CA GLU A 136 15.51 -9.34 -8.72
C GLU A 136 15.41 -9.54 -7.21
N LEU A 137 15.51 -8.47 -6.41
CA LEU A 137 15.37 -8.54 -4.95
C LEU A 137 14.00 -9.10 -4.51
N LEU A 138 12.90 -8.70 -5.19
CA LEU A 138 11.57 -9.24 -4.93
C LEU A 138 11.45 -10.73 -5.30
N GLN A 139 12.19 -11.17 -6.31
CA GLN A 139 12.24 -12.58 -6.72
C GLN A 139 13.06 -13.44 -5.73
N GLU A 140 14.19 -12.92 -5.23
CA GLU A 140 15.02 -13.55 -4.21
C GLU A 140 14.33 -13.59 -2.83
N ASN A 141 13.49 -12.60 -2.55
CA ASN A 141 12.74 -12.46 -1.31
C ASN A 141 11.24 -12.34 -1.62
N PRO A 142 10.55 -13.43 -1.98
CA PRO A 142 9.12 -13.39 -2.31
C PRO A 142 8.30 -12.86 -1.12
N PRO A 143 7.57 -11.75 -1.28
CA PRO A 143 6.79 -11.18 -0.19
C PRO A 143 5.60 -12.04 0.20
N ASP A 144 5.38 -12.16 1.51
CA ASP A 144 4.28 -12.91 2.14
C ASP A 144 2.97 -12.14 2.06
N LEU A 145 3.06 -10.81 2.09
CA LEU A 145 1.92 -9.92 2.01
C LEU A 145 2.31 -8.55 1.44
N ALA A 146 1.32 -7.84 0.92
CA ALA A 146 1.46 -6.44 0.56
C ALA A 146 0.38 -5.58 1.22
N VAL A 147 0.80 -4.44 1.76
CA VAL A 147 -0.07 -3.38 2.27
C VAL A 147 -0.11 -2.26 1.24
N LEU A 148 -1.30 -1.91 0.79
CA LEU A 148 -1.55 -1.02 -0.34
C LEU A 148 -2.32 0.23 0.13
N GLY A 149 -2.09 1.37 -0.53
CA GLY A 149 -3.04 2.47 -0.56
C GLY A 149 -3.93 2.37 -1.80
N ILE A 150 -5.02 3.14 -1.83
CA ILE A 150 -5.82 3.38 -3.04
C ILE A 150 -5.80 4.87 -3.32
N GLY A 151 -5.39 5.26 -4.53
CA GLY A 151 -5.36 6.65 -4.96
C GLY A 151 -6.76 7.24 -5.18
N GLU A 152 -6.83 8.57 -5.36
CA GLU A 152 -8.12 9.27 -5.60
C GLU A 152 -8.77 8.87 -6.94
N ASN A 153 -7.95 8.51 -7.94
CA ASN A 153 -8.38 7.97 -9.23
C ASN A 153 -8.49 6.43 -9.25
N GLY A 154 -8.29 5.76 -8.10
CA GLY A 154 -8.32 4.30 -7.98
C GLY A 154 -7.00 3.60 -8.30
N HIS A 155 -5.88 4.31 -8.44
CA HIS A 155 -4.58 3.70 -8.67
C HIS A 155 -4.11 2.81 -7.49
N LEU A 156 -3.27 1.83 -7.78
CA LEU A 156 -2.49 1.05 -6.83
C LEU A 156 -1.01 1.27 -7.12
N ALA A 157 -0.20 1.54 -6.10
CA ALA A 157 1.16 2.06 -6.26
C ALA A 157 1.10 3.30 -7.17
N PHE A 158 2.05 3.50 -8.09
CA PHE A 158 1.93 4.55 -9.11
C PHE A 158 1.43 4.03 -10.48
N ILE A 159 0.53 3.01 -10.45
CA ILE A 159 -0.13 2.53 -11.67
C ILE A 159 -1.46 3.27 -11.85
N ASP A 160 -1.38 4.42 -12.50
CA ASP A 160 -2.53 5.27 -12.81
C ASP A 160 -3.41 4.69 -13.93
N PRO A 161 -4.74 5.01 -13.96
CA PRO A 161 -5.67 4.48 -14.94
C PRO A 161 -5.20 4.53 -16.40
N PRO A 162 -4.63 5.64 -16.91
CA PRO A 162 -4.21 5.72 -18.32
C PRO A 162 -3.09 4.74 -18.69
N PHE A 163 -2.31 4.29 -17.70
CA PHE A 163 -1.11 3.47 -17.90
C PHE A 163 -1.25 2.06 -17.30
N CYS A 164 -2.44 1.73 -16.80
CA CYS A 164 -2.70 0.46 -16.14
C CYS A 164 -2.84 -0.68 -17.14
N ASP A 165 -2.04 -1.73 -16.92
CA ASP A 165 -2.17 -3.02 -17.59
C ASP A 165 -2.24 -4.13 -16.54
N PHE A 166 -3.34 -4.89 -16.53
CA PHE A 166 -3.50 -6.04 -15.63
C PHE A 166 -2.65 -7.26 -16.02
N ASN A 167 -2.02 -7.21 -17.19
CA ASN A 167 -1.15 -8.26 -17.72
C ASN A 167 0.29 -7.75 -17.99
N ASP A 168 0.71 -6.69 -17.32
CA ASP A 168 2.03 -6.10 -17.51
C ASP A 168 3.13 -7.15 -17.28
N PRO A 169 4.04 -7.38 -18.26
CA PRO A 169 5.07 -8.39 -18.13
C PRO A 169 6.22 -8.00 -17.18
N GLN A 170 6.34 -6.72 -16.83
CA GLN A 170 7.37 -6.22 -15.94
C GLN A 170 6.94 -6.35 -14.49
N ALA A 171 7.87 -6.66 -13.58
CA ALA A 171 7.60 -6.67 -12.15
C ALA A 171 7.66 -5.26 -11.54
N VAL A 172 8.63 -4.48 -12.00
CA VAL A 172 8.86 -3.07 -11.61
C VAL A 172 9.16 -2.30 -12.87
N LYS A 173 8.64 -1.09 -12.99
CA LYS A 173 8.87 -0.25 -14.17
C LYS A 173 8.93 1.24 -13.83
N VAL A 174 9.50 2.00 -14.76
CA VAL A 174 9.31 3.46 -14.80
C VAL A 174 7.93 3.76 -15.34
N VAL A 175 7.20 4.64 -14.66
CA VAL A 175 5.86 5.08 -15.04
C VAL A 175 5.81 6.61 -15.16
N GLU A 176 4.93 7.10 -16.02
CA GLU A 176 4.50 8.49 -16.01
C GLU A 176 3.37 8.64 -14.99
N LEU A 177 3.35 9.76 -14.26
CA LEU A 177 2.30 10.10 -13.32
C LEU A 177 1.25 10.97 -13.99
N ASP A 178 -0.01 10.57 -13.92
CA ASP A 178 -1.09 11.39 -14.46
C ASP A 178 -1.32 12.67 -13.62
N GLU A 179 -2.04 13.62 -14.18
CA GLU A 179 -2.26 14.90 -13.52
C GLU A 179 -3.10 14.75 -12.24
N VAL A 180 -4.05 13.80 -12.20
CA VAL A 180 -4.89 13.53 -11.02
C VAL A 180 -4.02 12.99 -9.89
N CYS A 181 -3.14 12.03 -10.20
CA CYS A 181 -2.19 11.48 -9.24
C CYS A 181 -1.23 12.57 -8.71
N ARG A 182 -0.69 13.40 -9.59
CA ARG A 182 0.22 14.50 -9.20
C ARG A 182 -0.50 15.55 -8.36
N ASN A 183 -1.74 15.91 -8.68
CA ASN A 183 -2.56 16.82 -7.87
C ASN A 183 -2.84 16.23 -6.48
N GLN A 184 -3.08 14.92 -6.37
CA GLN A 184 -3.21 14.27 -5.07
C GLN A 184 -1.97 14.49 -4.19
N GLN A 185 -0.75 14.46 -4.76
CA GLN A 185 0.48 14.68 -3.98
C GLN A 185 0.58 16.11 -3.42
N VAL A 186 0.02 17.08 -4.14
CA VAL A 186 -0.13 18.47 -3.65
C VAL A 186 -1.19 18.53 -2.55
N ASN A 187 -2.34 17.90 -2.75
CA ASN A 187 -3.44 17.83 -1.76
C ASN A 187 -3.00 17.14 -0.45
N ASP A 188 -2.18 16.10 -0.56
CA ASP A 188 -1.59 15.38 0.57
C ASP A 188 -0.48 16.18 1.28
N GLY A 189 -0.10 17.34 0.74
CA GLY A 189 0.90 18.25 1.32
C GLY A 189 2.35 17.81 1.11
N ALA A 190 2.59 16.85 0.21
CA ALA A 190 3.94 16.39 -0.11
C ALA A 190 4.73 17.42 -0.92
N PHE A 191 4.04 18.16 -1.80
CA PHE A 191 4.62 19.23 -2.64
C PHE A 191 3.79 20.50 -2.52
N ALA A 192 4.43 21.66 -2.66
CA ALA A 192 3.76 22.94 -2.56
C ALA A 192 2.92 23.29 -3.81
N SER A 193 3.30 22.73 -4.99
CA SER A 193 2.65 23.01 -6.27
C SER A 193 2.86 21.83 -7.26
N LEU A 194 2.00 21.74 -8.27
CA LEU A 194 2.00 20.66 -9.27
C LEU A 194 3.30 20.59 -10.09
N ASP A 195 3.92 21.73 -10.39
CA ASP A 195 5.18 21.83 -11.12
C ASP A 195 6.39 21.24 -10.36
N GLN A 196 6.28 21.14 -9.03
CA GLN A 196 7.30 20.50 -8.19
C GLN A 196 7.15 18.99 -8.10
N VAL A 197 5.98 18.44 -8.44
CA VAL A 197 5.77 16.99 -8.42
C VAL A 197 6.47 16.36 -9.62
N PRO A 198 7.33 15.35 -9.42
CA PRO A 198 7.98 14.64 -10.51
C PRO A 198 6.98 14.11 -11.55
N LEU A 199 7.39 14.08 -12.81
CA LEU A 199 6.57 13.54 -13.90
C LEU A 199 6.60 12.02 -13.96
N ASN A 200 7.66 11.42 -13.41
CA ASN A 200 7.90 9.99 -13.50
C ASN A 200 8.21 9.39 -12.13
N ALA A 201 7.96 8.10 -12.00
CA ALA A 201 8.22 7.32 -10.80
C ALA A 201 8.68 5.89 -11.16
N LEU A 202 9.28 5.20 -10.18
CA LEU A 202 9.42 3.75 -10.17
C LEU A 202 8.20 3.14 -9.46
N SER A 203 7.61 2.09 -10.01
CA SER A 203 6.43 1.46 -9.43
C SER A 203 6.43 -0.06 -9.64
N LEU A 204 5.97 -0.79 -8.62
CA LEU A 204 5.54 -2.16 -8.80
C LEU A 204 4.30 -2.19 -9.70
N THR A 205 4.18 -3.23 -10.53
CA THR A 205 3.05 -3.41 -11.45
C THR A 205 1.89 -4.13 -10.79
N ILE A 206 0.71 -4.04 -11.39
CA ILE A 206 -0.50 -4.74 -10.89
C ILE A 206 -0.27 -6.25 -10.77
N PRO A 207 0.27 -6.97 -11.79
CA PRO A 207 0.55 -8.40 -11.64
C PRO A 207 1.51 -8.71 -10.49
N THR A 208 2.51 -7.87 -10.25
CA THR A 208 3.43 -8.04 -9.12
C THR A 208 2.71 -7.94 -7.78
N LEU A 209 1.80 -7.00 -7.61
CA LEU A 209 1.01 -6.86 -6.40
C LEU A 209 0.04 -8.04 -6.24
N MET A 210 -0.71 -8.36 -7.29
CA MET A 210 -1.71 -9.44 -7.30
C MET A 210 -1.12 -10.85 -7.12
N ALA A 211 0.16 -11.04 -7.36
CA ALA A 211 0.84 -12.31 -7.13
C ALA A 211 1.21 -12.56 -5.65
N ARG A 212 0.95 -11.63 -4.74
CA ARG A 212 1.24 -11.83 -3.30
C ARG A 212 0.19 -12.72 -2.67
N PRO A 213 0.57 -13.57 -1.69
CA PRO A 213 -0.39 -14.46 -1.02
C PRO A 213 -1.55 -13.73 -0.33
N LYS A 214 -1.27 -12.52 0.21
CA LYS A 214 -2.26 -11.70 0.93
C LYS A 214 -2.12 -10.24 0.57
N LEU A 215 -3.26 -9.57 0.40
CA LEU A 215 -3.33 -8.13 0.12
C LEU A 215 -4.17 -7.42 1.18
N PHE A 216 -3.65 -6.30 1.68
CA PHE A 216 -4.32 -5.43 2.64
C PHE A 216 -4.33 -4.01 2.09
N ALA A 217 -5.49 -3.54 1.64
CA ALA A 217 -5.66 -2.17 1.18
C ALA A 217 -6.20 -1.30 2.31
N ILE A 218 -5.59 -0.12 2.53
CA ILE A 218 -5.96 0.83 3.59
C ILE A 218 -6.23 2.17 2.93
N ALA A 219 -7.49 2.63 2.96
CA ALA A 219 -7.91 3.80 2.21
C ALA A 219 -8.92 4.66 2.98
N PRO A 220 -8.47 5.43 4.00
CA PRO A 220 -9.33 6.32 4.77
C PRO A 220 -9.57 7.67 4.10
N GLY A 221 -10.64 8.33 4.53
CA GLY A 221 -10.92 9.73 4.30
C GLY A 221 -11.76 10.04 3.07
N PRO A 222 -12.42 11.22 3.06
CA PRO A 222 -13.45 11.56 2.07
C PRO A 222 -12.93 11.71 0.64
N ALA A 223 -11.65 12.02 0.44
CA ALA A 223 -11.04 12.10 -0.89
C ALA A 223 -11.06 10.75 -1.63
N LYS A 224 -11.20 9.63 -0.91
CA LYS A 224 -11.19 8.27 -1.47
C LYS A 224 -12.58 7.73 -1.85
N ARG A 225 -13.67 8.39 -1.48
CA ARG A 225 -15.04 7.87 -1.60
C ARG A 225 -15.44 7.45 -3.02
N HIS A 226 -15.02 8.19 -4.06
CA HIS A 226 -15.28 7.83 -5.45
C HIS A 226 -14.47 6.60 -5.89
N ALA A 227 -13.17 6.57 -5.56
CA ALA A 227 -12.30 5.44 -5.85
C ALA A 227 -12.78 4.17 -5.12
N ILE A 228 -13.18 4.28 -3.86
CA ILE A 228 -13.73 3.16 -3.08
C ILE A 228 -15.03 2.65 -3.69
N LYS A 229 -15.96 3.53 -4.09
CA LYS A 229 -17.17 3.10 -4.79
C LYS A 229 -16.86 2.32 -6.07
N GLN A 230 -15.95 2.83 -6.91
CA GLN A 230 -15.56 2.14 -8.13
C GLN A 230 -14.83 0.82 -7.85
N THR A 231 -13.96 0.79 -6.83
CA THR A 231 -13.26 -0.43 -6.40
C THR A 231 -14.24 -1.52 -5.97
N VAL A 232 -15.25 -1.19 -5.18
CA VAL A 232 -16.15 -2.16 -4.52
C VAL A 232 -17.34 -2.53 -5.40
N GLU A 233 -17.95 -1.56 -6.09
CA GLU A 233 -19.23 -1.72 -6.78
C GLU A 233 -19.13 -1.53 -8.31
N GLY A 234 -18.04 -0.92 -8.81
CA GLY A 234 -17.82 -0.68 -10.24
C GLY A 234 -17.48 -1.95 -11.01
N LYS A 235 -17.27 -1.84 -12.31
CA LYS A 235 -16.74 -2.95 -13.13
C LYS A 235 -15.25 -3.12 -12.85
N ILE A 236 -14.74 -4.36 -12.93
CA ILE A 236 -13.30 -4.62 -12.87
C ILE A 236 -12.70 -4.17 -14.20
N ARG A 237 -11.90 -3.11 -14.18
CA ARG A 237 -11.33 -2.48 -15.39
C ARG A 237 -10.14 -1.58 -15.04
N THR A 238 -9.30 -1.33 -16.04
CA THR A 238 -8.03 -0.61 -15.89
C THR A 238 -8.19 0.88 -15.58
N ASP A 239 -9.36 1.49 -15.83
CA ASP A 239 -9.66 2.86 -15.42
C ASP A 239 -10.05 3.03 -13.95
N CYS A 240 -10.07 1.92 -13.20
CA CYS A 240 -10.03 1.87 -11.74
C CYS A 240 -9.14 0.67 -11.35
N PRO A 241 -7.80 0.83 -11.32
CA PRO A 241 -6.87 -0.27 -11.07
C PRO A 241 -7.20 -1.07 -9.81
N ALA A 242 -7.63 -0.40 -8.73
CA ALA A 242 -7.98 -1.04 -7.46
C ALA A 242 -9.18 -2.01 -7.59
N SER A 243 -10.00 -1.91 -8.63
CA SER A 243 -11.11 -2.85 -8.86
C SER A 243 -10.65 -4.31 -9.03
N ILE A 244 -9.38 -4.53 -9.46
CA ILE A 244 -8.79 -5.86 -9.61
C ILE A 244 -8.66 -6.61 -8.27
N LEU A 245 -8.60 -5.91 -7.14
CA LEU A 245 -8.51 -6.52 -5.81
C LEU A 245 -9.65 -7.52 -5.55
N ARG A 246 -10.80 -7.32 -6.19
CA ARG A 246 -11.96 -8.24 -6.08
C ARG A 246 -11.72 -9.62 -6.69
N THR A 247 -10.72 -9.77 -7.55
CA THR A 247 -10.35 -11.06 -8.14
C THR A 247 -9.35 -11.83 -7.30
N HIS A 248 -8.71 -11.19 -6.32
CA HIS A 248 -7.68 -11.82 -5.51
C HIS A 248 -8.30 -12.78 -4.48
N HIS A 249 -7.64 -13.94 -4.27
CA HIS A 249 -8.17 -15.00 -3.39
C HIS A 249 -8.18 -14.63 -1.90
N ASP A 250 -7.28 -13.72 -1.46
CA ASP A 250 -7.15 -13.29 -0.06
C ASP A 250 -6.80 -11.80 0.01
N ALA A 251 -7.79 -10.94 -0.27
CA ALA A 251 -7.68 -9.48 -0.22
C ALA A 251 -8.64 -8.90 0.82
N HIS A 252 -8.14 -7.88 1.52
CA HIS A 252 -8.82 -7.19 2.60
C HIS A 252 -8.75 -5.67 2.37
N LEU A 253 -9.89 -4.99 2.45
CA LEU A 253 -9.99 -3.54 2.32
C LEU A 253 -10.47 -2.94 3.65
N PHE A 254 -9.63 -2.09 4.24
CA PHE A 254 -9.91 -1.32 5.45
C PHE A 254 -10.21 0.13 5.07
N ILE A 255 -11.41 0.58 5.38
CA ILE A 255 -11.92 1.92 5.09
C ILE A 255 -12.63 2.49 6.30
N ASP A 256 -12.80 3.81 6.33
CA ASP A 256 -13.60 4.50 7.32
C ASP A 256 -14.96 4.97 6.75
N LYS A 257 -15.81 5.51 7.61
CA LYS A 257 -17.11 6.05 7.20
C LYS A 257 -17.02 7.08 6.08
N ASP A 258 -15.98 7.93 6.13
CA ASP A 258 -15.82 9.02 5.17
C ASP A 258 -15.48 8.50 3.78
N SER A 259 -14.57 7.51 3.68
CA SER A 259 -14.24 6.87 2.40
C SER A 259 -15.34 5.91 1.92
N ALA A 260 -16.18 5.39 2.82
CA ALA A 260 -17.31 4.52 2.50
C ALA A 260 -18.60 5.27 2.14
N GLU A 261 -18.63 6.61 2.23
CA GLU A 261 -19.85 7.43 2.12
C GLU A 261 -20.70 7.14 0.88
N PHE A 262 -20.08 6.80 -0.23
CA PHE A 262 -20.79 6.55 -1.51
C PHE A 262 -21.12 5.08 -1.77
N LEU A 263 -20.75 4.17 -0.89
CA LEU A 263 -21.15 2.77 -1.00
C LEU A 263 -22.67 2.62 -0.75
N ASN A 264 -23.30 1.77 -1.56
CA ASN A 264 -24.69 1.41 -1.35
C ASN A 264 -24.86 0.67 0.01
N SER A 265 -26.01 0.85 0.63
CA SER A 265 -26.35 0.32 1.95
C SER A 265 -26.45 -1.20 1.95
#